data_bfbd98ca769a80a9759f2fc6002f74a4
#
_entry.id   bfbd98ca769a80a9759f2fc6002f74a4
#
_cell.length_a   1.000
_cell.length_b   1.000
_cell.length_c   1.000
_cell.angle_alpha   90.00
_cell.angle_beta   90.00
_cell.angle_gamma   90.00
#
_symmetry.space_group_name_H-M   'P 1'
#
loop_
_entity.id
_entity.type
_entity.pdbx_description
1 polymer ?
#
loop_
_entity_poly.entity_id
_entity_poly.type
_entity_poly.pdbx_seq_one_letter_code
_entity_poly.pdbx_strand_id
1 'polypeptide(L)'
;MLKVVVESSSSEMKCIVPILILFFLSYSLAAQGPMRLTAESSVAFAIKGNKDLVAARFLVQEAEGRARGAGRLPNPEFETEVAVGRDFEGRVMAGVLQRFPLTGRLRLERELSDWDVRIAGLEVGEKEWQLAVATRKAFYEFVAAREAVAVSVRQADLAAAFTKSLAEGVDAGFRSKLDLQEAKLSESTLHAKVGALRGLEMEASARLGECLGLKADVAFDANESLTLPSAIPEARPVAKRADLELAELLLRSGETSVSISHASRWEDVGVGLFIEGERFRDEPTGIEPEALAGVKFQIPLPLWQNGSGKVAEKIASRDRLNARCESLRFHVQNQVLLKHRILALRFRSATQYGDNVLSMAREHIRESEAAYARGEIDIQAVFRARERLGEIEFADIEARKAYFLAYADWMGALGGSNL
;
A
#
# COMPACT_ATOMS: atom_id res chain seq x y z
N MET A 1 10.64 15.59 -74.02
CA MET A 1 9.44 15.93 -74.77
C MET A 1 8.30 15.06 -74.27
N LEU A 2 7.41 15.60 -73.45
CA LEU A 2 5.98 15.24 -73.43
C LEU A 2 5.29 16.28 -72.53
N LYS A 3 4.40 17.00 -73.12
CA LYS A 3 3.55 18.02 -72.52
C LYS A 3 2.54 17.37 -71.58
N VAL A 4 2.39 17.92 -70.42
CA VAL A 4 1.22 17.67 -69.55
C VAL A 4 0.26 18.82 -69.73
N VAL A 5 -0.92 18.46 -70.22
CA VAL A 5 -2.07 19.34 -70.36
C VAL A 5 -2.72 19.53 -68.99
N VAL A 6 -2.87 20.77 -68.55
CA VAL A 6 -3.66 21.16 -67.40
C VAL A 6 -5.06 21.52 -67.88
N GLU A 7 -6.05 20.67 -67.64
CA GLU A 7 -7.46 21.06 -67.72
C GLU A 7 -7.94 21.64 -66.41
N SER A 8 -8.32 22.86 -66.41
CA SER A 8 -9.02 23.54 -65.35
C SER A 8 -10.50 23.20 -65.39
N SER A 9 -10.98 22.54 -64.35
CA SER A 9 -12.42 22.43 -64.12
C SER A 9 -12.76 23.18 -62.80
N SER A 10 -13.35 24.34 -62.98
CA SER A 10 -13.99 25.10 -61.91
C SER A 10 -15.29 24.40 -61.51
N SER A 11 -15.31 23.83 -60.36
CA SER A 11 -16.55 23.34 -59.73
C SER A 11 -16.55 23.81 -58.28
N GLU A 12 -17.61 24.50 -57.96
CA GLU A 12 -17.92 25.17 -56.69
C GLU A 12 -17.55 24.31 -55.47
N MET A 13 -16.53 24.71 -54.77
CA MET A 13 -16.19 24.18 -53.46
C MET A 13 -17.05 24.90 -52.42
N LYS A 14 -18.28 24.35 -52.20
CA LYS A 14 -19.08 24.72 -51.02
C LYS A 14 -18.24 24.38 -49.80
N CYS A 15 -17.71 25.37 -49.18
CA CYS A 15 -17.17 25.31 -47.85
C CYS A 15 -18.27 24.84 -46.89
N ILE A 16 -18.41 23.56 -46.72
CA ILE A 16 -19.03 22.96 -45.56
C ILE A 16 -17.98 23.08 -44.44
N VAL A 17 -18.03 24.21 -43.75
CA VAL A 17 -17.43 24.32 -42.42
C VAL A 17 -18.15 23.29 -41.56
N PRO A 18 -17.51 22.17 -41.14
CA PRO A 18 -18.06 21.42 -40.06
C PRO A 18 -17.97 22.35 -38.86
N ILE A 19 -19.12 22.86 -38.42
CA ILE A 19 -19.30 23.36 -37.08
C ILE A 19 -18.92 22.18 -36.20
N LEU A 20 -17.66 22.15 -35.83
CA LEU A 20 -17.15 21.39 -34.71
C LEU A 20 -17.87 22.02 -33.50
N ILE A 21 -19.08 21.53 -33.26
CA ILE A 21 -19.73 21.65 -31.96
C ILE A 21 -18.76 20.89 -31.07
N LEU A 22 -17.78 21.63 -30.57
CA LEU A 22 -17.12 21.35 -29.31
C LEU A 22 -18.29 21.28 -28.30
N PHE A 23 -18.87 20.09 -28.20
CA PHE A 23 -19.48 19.64 -27.01
C PHE A 23 -18.31 19.64 -25.99
N PHE A 24 -18.00 20.82 -25.48
CA PHE A 24 -17.61 20.96 -24.10
C PHE A 24 -18.74 20.24 -23.37
N LEU A 25 -18.58 18.94 -23.20
CA LEU A 25 -19.03 18.29 -22.00
C LEU A 25 -18.29 19.06 -20.89
N SER A 26 -18.85 20.23 -20.56
CA SER A 26 -18.80 20.72 -19.20
C SER A 26 -19.31 19.51 -18.40
N TYR A 27 -18.38 18.66 -18.00
CA TYR A 27 -18.60 17.89 -16.81
C TYR A 27 -18.93 18.97 -15.79
N SER A 28 -20.22 19.28 -15.71
CA SER A 28 -20.78 19.88 -14.53
C SER A 28 -20.19 19.05 -13.41
N LEU A 29 -19.26 19.66 -12.72
CA LEU A 29 -18.91 19.29 -11.36
C LEU A 29 -20.21 19.60 -10.58
N ALA A 30 -21.27 18.84 -10.93
CA ALA A 30 -22.45 18.74 -10.10
C ALA A 30 -21.83 18.38 -8.76
N ALA A 31 -22.04 19.25 -7.78
CA ALA A 31 -21.67 19.01 -6.41
C ALA A 31 -22.24 17.63 -6.06
N GLN A 32 -21.46 16.59 -6.33
CA GLN A 32 -21.78 15.25 -5.91
C GLN A 32 -21.83 15.38 -4.41
N GLY A 33 -23.00 15.17 -3.85
CA GLY A 33 -23.17 15.20 -2.40
C GLY A 33 -22.09 14.34 -1.75
N PRO A 34 -21.78 14.54 -0.48
CA PRO A 34 -20.67 13.83 0.18
C PRO A 34 -20.77 12.34 -0.10
N MET A 35 -19.63 11.72 -0.47
CA MET A 35 -19.56 10.30 -0.78
C MET A 35 -19.86 9.49 0.48
N ARG A 36 -20.95 8.73 0.47
CA ARG A 36 -21.34 7.91 1.62
C ARG A 36 -20.52 6.64 1.66
N LEU A 37 -19.82 6.45 2.77
CA LEU A 37 -18.89 5.36 2.97
C LEU A 37 -19.28 4.53 4.20
N THR A 38 -19.01 3.22 4.10
CA THR A 38 -18.93 2.27 5.21
C THR A 38 -17.49 1.79 5.35
N ALA A 39 -17.12 1.15 6.44
CA ALA A 39 -15.78 0.58 6.60
C ALA A 39 -15.44 -0.39 5.45
N GLU A 40 -16.38 -1.24 5.04
CA GLU A 40 -16.19 -2.24 3.98
C GLU A 40 -16.13 -1.61 2.59
N SER A 41 -17.04 -0.65 2.30
CA SER A 41 -17.03 0.03 1.00
C SER A 41 -15.76 0.87 0.82
N SER A 42 -15.23 1.47 1.89
CA SER A 42 -13.97 2.20 1.87
C SER A 42 -12.79 1.30 1.50
N VAL A 43 -12.71 0.11 2.09
CA VAL A 43 -11.68 -0.88 1.75
C VAL A 43 -11.79 -1.32 0.29
N ALA A 44 -13.00 -1.67 -0.17
CA ALA A 44 -13.21 -2.07 -1.56
C ALA A 44 -12.84 -0.97 -2.56
N PHE A 45 -13.09 0.29 -2.20
CA PHE A 45 -12.72 1.45 -3.02
C PHE A 45 -11.20 1.66 -3.03
N ALA A 46 -10.54 1.57 -1.87
CA ALA A 46 -9.10 1.70 -1.74
C ALA A 46 -8.35 0.67 -2.59
N ILE A 47 -8.75 -0.61 -2.55
CA ILE A 47 -8.14 -1.68 -3.34
C ILE A 47 -8.23 -1.41 -4.85
N LYS A 48 -9.29 -0.73 -5.30
CA LYS A 48 -9.46 -0.39 -6.72
C LYS A 48 -8.73 0.89 -7.12
N GLY A 49 -8.72 1.91 -6.25
CA GLY A 49 -8.35 3.28 -6.57
C GLY A 49 -6.96 3.70 -6.10
N ASN A 50 -6.36 3.01 -5.14
CA ASN A 50 -5.07 3.40 -4.57
C ASN A 50 -3.95 3.28 -5.60
N LYS A 51 -3.23 4.40 -5.82
CA LYS A 51 -2.20 4.50 -6.87
C LYS A 51 -0.94 3.69 -6.56
N ASP A 52 -0.58 3.58 -5.28
CA ASP A 52 0.59 2.81 -4.86
C ASP A 52 0.35 1.32 -5.06
N LEU A 53 -0.90 0.87 -4.85
CA LEU A 53 -1.28 -0.50 -5.13
C LEU A 53 -1.30 -0.80 -6.64
N VAL A 54 -1.76 0.15 -7.46
CA VAL A 54 -1.66 0.03 -8.93
C VAL A 54 -0.20 -0.09 -9.36
N ALA A 55 0.70 0.74 -8.81
CA ALA A 55 2.13 0.65 -9.06
C ALA A 55 2.71 -0.71 -8.61
N ALA A 56 2.30 -1.20 -7.44
CA ALA A 56 2.75 -2.50 -6.93
C ALA A 56 2.37 -3.68 -7.84
N ARG A 57 1.21 -3.63 -8.48
CA ARG A 57 0.77 -4.68 -9.41
C ARG A 57 1.68 -4.83 -10.64
N PHE A 58 2.41 -3.79 -11.03
CA PHE A 58 3.41 -3.89 -12.10
C PHE A 58 4.64 -4.73 -11.71
N LEU A 59 4.90 -4.94 -10.40
CA LEU A 59 5.97 -5.83 -9.94
C LEU A 59 5.75 -7.28 -10.44
N VAL A 60 4.49 -7.72 -10.52
CA VAL A 60 4.16 -9.05 -11.08
C VAL A 60 4.51 -9.10 -12.56
N GLN A 61 4.12 -8.09 -13.33
CA GLN A 61 4.43 -8.02 -14.77
C GLN A 61 5.94 -7.95 -15.02
N GLU A 62 6.67 -7.24 -14.15
CA GLU A 62 8.15 -7.20 -14.20
C GLU A 62 8.74 -8.59 -13.93
N ALA A 63 8.27 -9.31 -12.92
CA ALA A 63 8.70 -10.68 -12.63
C ALA A 63 8.37 -11.64 -13.78
N GLU A 64 7.17 -11.55 -14.37
CA GLU A 64 6.79 -12.30 -15.58
C GLU A 64 7.71 -11.97 -16.76
N GLY A 65 8.07 -10.70 -16.93
CA GLY A 65 9.04 -10.28 -17.94
C GLY A 65 10.39 -10.96 -17.77
N ARG A 66 10.92 -11.02 -16.54
CA ARG A 66 12.15 -11.76 -16.21
C ARG A 66 12.02 -13.25 -16.47
N ALA A 67 10.87 -13.84 -16.10
CA ALA A 67 10.60 -15.28 -16.27
C ALA A 67 10.60 -15.71 -17.75
N ARG A 68 10.18 -14.84 -18.68
CA ARG A 68 10.24 -15.14 -20.12
C ARG A 68 11.66 -15.35 -20.64
N GLY A 69 12.66 -14.73 -20.01
CA GLY A 69 14.07 -14.86 -20.35
C GLY A 69 14.82 -15.96 -19.58
N ALA A 70 14.29 -16.37 -18.44
CA ALA A 70 14.95 -17.31 -17.54
C ALA A 70 15.09 -18.72 -18.13
N GLY A 71 16.22 -19.36 -17.86
CA GLY A 71 16.50 -20.74 -18.27
C GLY A 71 16.56 -20.95 -19.78
N ARG A 72 16.87 -19.90 -20.54
CA ARG A 72 17.17 -19.97 -21.98
C ARG A 72 18.67 -20.15 -22.20
N LEU A 73 19.00 -20.80 -23.30
CA LEU A 73 20.40 -20.83 -23.75
C LEU A 73 20.87 -19.41 -24.03
N PRO A 74 22.11 -19.07 -23.66
CA PRO A 74 22.72 -17.80 -24.05
C PRO A 74 22.75 -17.71 -25.58
N ASN A 75 22.74 -16.47 -26.10
CA ASN A 75 22.84 -16.26 -27.53
C ASN A 75 24.18 -16.77 -28.07
N PRO A 76 24.21 -17.24 -29.34
CA PRO A 76 25.46 -17.53 -30.01
C PRO A 76 26.34 -16.29 -30.05
N GLU A 77 27.62 -16.47 -29.83
CA GLU A 77 28.67 -15.43 -29.91
C GLU A 77 29.32 -15.52 -31.29
N PHE A 78 29.38 -14.39 -32.00
CA PHE A 78 30.18 -14.29 -33.23
C PHE A 78 31.58 -13.89 -32.83
N GLU A 79 32.56 -14.72 -33.23
CA GLU A 79 33.95 -14.49 -32.95
C GLU A 79 34.66 -14.13 -34.24
N THR A 80 35.56 -13.15 -34.22
CA THR A 80 36.44 -12.83 -35.33
C THR A 80 37.84 -12.50 -34.79
N GLU A 81 38.84 -13.01 -35.46
CA GLU A 81 40.22 -12.75 -35.14
C GLU A 81 40.94 -12.33 -36.42
N VAL A 82 41.69 -11.23 -36.36
CA VAL A 82 42.51 -10.73 -37.44
C VAL A 82 43.92 -10.55 -36.92
N ALA A 83 44.85 -11.27 -37.49
CA ALA A 83 46.27 -11.14 -37.19
C ALA A 83 47.01 -10.72 -38.47
N VAL A 84 47.93 -9.73 -38.38
CA VAL A 84 48.72 -9.22 -39.50
C VAL A 84 50.18 -9.34 -39.10
N GLY A 85 50.92 -10.10 -39.91
CA GLY A 85 52.37 -10.29 -39.76
C GLY A 85 53.14 -9.37 -40.64
N ARG A 86 54.46 -9.60 -40.76
CA ARG A 86 55.38 -8.92 -41.71
C ARG A 86 55.19 -9.56 -43.09
N ASP A 87 55.60 -8.83 -44.11
CA ASP A 87 55.69 -9.33 -45.48
C ASP A 87 54.40 -9.85 -46.09
N PHE A 88 53.23 -9.20 -45.74
CA PHE A 88 51.91 -9.55 -46.22
C PHE A 88 51.35 -10.89 -45.71
N GLU A 89 51.98 -11.48 -44.69
CA GLU A 89 51.44 -12.60 -43.97
C GLU A 89 50.24 -12.14 -43.08
N GLY A 90 49.24 -12.96 -42.93
CA GLY A 90 48.11 -12.63 -42.09
C GLY A 90 47.09 -13.76 -41.98
N ARG A 91 46.31 -13.71 -40.92
CA ARG A 91 45.27 -14.67 -40.63
C ARG A 91 43.97 -13.93 -40.33
N VAL A 92 42.89 -14.40 -40.90
CA VAL A 92 41.53 -13.94 -40.59
C VAL A 92 40.68 -15.15 -40.26
N MET A 93 40.14 -15.17 -39.07
CA MET A 93 39.23 -16.19 -38.61
C MET A 93 37.84 -15.56 -38.36
N ALA A 94 36.78 -16.23 -38.77
CA ALA A 94 35.41 -15.91 -38.41
C ALA A 94 34.70 -17.17 -37.94
N GLY A 95 33.93 -17.08 -36.84
CA GLY A 95 33.26 -18.24 -36.28
C GLY A 95 32.02 -17.89 -35.47
N VAL A 96 31.25 -18.91 -35.13
CA VAL A 96 30.08 -18.82 -34.23
C VAL A 96 30.29 -19.80 -33.10
N LEU A 97 30.23 -19.33 -31.86
CA LEU A 97 30.35 -20.12 -30.65
C LEU A 97 29.03 -20.16 -29.91
N GLN A 98 28.53 -21.34 -29.61
CA GLN A 98 27.35 -21.55 -28.75
C GLN A 98 27.77 -22.18 -27.42
N ARG A 99 27.33 -21.60 -26.32
CA ARG A 99 27.57 -22.15 -24.97
C ARG A 99 26.46 -23.06 -24.54
N PHE A 100 26.80 -24.22 -23.99
CA PHE A 100 25.87 -25.23 -23.49
C PHE A 100 26.17 -25.53 -22.04
N PRO A 101 25.18 -25.41 -21.11
CA PRO A 101 25.39 -25.82 -19.73
C PRO A 101 25.49 -27.35 -19.65
N LEU A 102 26.48 -27.86 -18.93
CA LEU A 102 26.65 -29.29 -18.67
C LEU A 102 25.70 -29.83 -17.60
N THR A 103 25.02 -28.92 -16.90
CA THR A 103 24.19 -29.24 -15.75
C THR A 103 22.73 -28.83 -15.97
N GLY A 104 21.85 -29.23 -15.08
CA GLY A 104 20.44 -28.79 -15.09
C GLY A 104 20.20 -27.33 -14.69
N ARG A 105 21.22 -26.46 -14.76
CA ARG A 105 21.18 -25.06 -14.31
C ARG A 105 20.01 -24.28 -14.93
N LEU A 106 19.82 -24.37 -16.25
CA LEU A 106 18.76 -23.64 -16.95
C LEU A 106 17.34 -24.02 -16.47
N ARG A 107 17.12 -25.28 -16.12
CA ARG A 107 15.87 -25.73 -15.53
C ARG A 107 15.62 -25.12 -14.16
N LEU A 108 16.67 -25.10 -13.32
CA LEU A 108 16.61 -24.51 -11.99
C LEU A 108 16.45 -22.99 -12.02
N GLU A 109 17.07 -22.30 -12.98
CA GLU A 109 16.90 -20.86 -13.20
C GLU A 109 15.45 -20.53 -13.62
N ARG A 110 14.84 -21.38 -14.43
CA ARG A 110 13.40 -21.23 -14.78
C ARG A 110 12.52 -21.44 -13.55
N GLU A 111 12.76 -22.49 -12.77
CA GLU A 111 12.06 -22.77 -11.53
C GLU A 111 12.19 -21.62 -10.52
N LEU A 112 13.40 -21.06 -10.37
CA LEU A 112 13.64 -19.89 -9.52
C LEU A 112 12.81 -18.70 -9.97
N SER A 113 12.77 -18.44 -11.27
CA SER A 113 12.00 -17.33 -11.82
C SER A 113 10.48 -17.54 -11.69
N ASP A 114 10.00 -18.78 -11.73
CA ASP A 114 8.60 -19.11 -11.44
C ASP A 114 8.26 -18.84 -9.96
N TRP A 115 9.20 -19.09 -9.03
CA TRP A 115 9.05 -18.67 -7.64
C TRP A 115 9.00 -17.16 -7.50
N ASP A 116 9.86 -16.41 -8.21
CA ASP A 116 9.90 -14.95 -8.18
C ASP A 116 8.57 -14.33 -8.64
N VAL A 117 7.90 -14.89 -9.64
CA VAL A 117 6.57 -14.44 -10.07
C VAL A 117 5.53 -14.65 -8.97
N ARG A 118 5.57 -15.81 -8.29
CA ARG A 118 4.66 -16.11 -7.18
C ARG A 118 4.93 -15.22 -5.97
N ILE A 119 6.20 -14.97 -5.66
CA ILE A 119 6.63 -14.06 -4.60
C ILE A 119 6.08 -12.66 -4.88
N ALA A 120 6.26 -12.13 -6.10
CA ALA A 120 5.74 -10.82 -6.49
C ALA A 120 4.20 -10.75 -6.33
N GLY A 121 3.48 -11.82 -6.65
CA GLY A 121 2.02 -11.90 -6.44
C GLY A 121 1.64 -11.83 -4.96
N LEU A 122 2.37 -12.52 -4.08
CA LEU A 122 2.12 -12.48 -2.63
C LEU A 122 2.51 -11.14 -2.01
N GLU A 123 3.57 -10.48 -2.49
CA GLU A 123 3.93 -9.13 -2.07
C GLU A 123 2.85 -8.11 -2.39
N VAL A 124 2.18 -8.24 -3.54
CA VAL A 124 1.01 -7.42 -3.88
C VAL A 124 -0.14 -7.73 -2.94
N GLY A 125 -0.43 -9.00 -2.68
CA GLY A 125 -1.48 -9.42 -1.73
C GLY A 125 -1.23 -8.89 -0.32
N GLU A 126 0.02 -8.90 0.16
CA GLU A 126 0.39 -8.31 1.45
C GLU A 126 0.15 -6.78 1.48
N LYS A 127 0.50 -6.07 0.41
CA LYS A 127 0.21 -4.63 0.29
C LYS A 127 -1.29 -4.34 0.24
N GLU A 128 -2.07 -5.16 -0.46
CA GLU A 128 -3.54 -5.05 -0.47
C GLU A 128 -4.10 -5.21 0.95
N TRP A 129 -3.61 -6.19 1.69
CA TRP A 129 -4.01 -6.43 3.06
C TRP A 129 -3.65 -5.28 4.00
N GLN A 130 -2.42 -4.78 3.93
CA GLN A 130 -1.97 -3.64 4.72
C GLN A 130 -2.79 -2.38 4.42
N LEU A 131 -3.07 -2.11 3.14
CA LEU A 131 -3.92 -1.00 2.72
C LEU A 131 -5.35 -1.15 3.28
N ALA A 132 -5.91 -2.34 3.26
CA ALA A 132 -7.24 -2.59 3.79
C ALA A 132 -7.33 -2.32 5.30
N VAL A 133 -6.32 -2.75 6.07
CA VAL A 133 -6.24 -2.46 7.51
C VAL A 133 -6.07 -0.96 7.76
N ALA A 134 -5.18 -0.30 7.01
CA ALA A 134 -4.94 1.15 7.11
C ALA A 134 -6.21 1.95 6.77
N THR A 135 -6.90 1.59 5.69
CA THR A 135 -8.15 2.24 5.27
C THR A 135 -9.24 2.09 6.32
N ARG A 136 -9.39 0.90 6.90
CA ARG A 136 -10.37 0.64 7.96
C ARG A 136 -10.10 1.49 9.20
N LYS A 137 -8.83 1.63 9.58
CA LYS A 137 -8.42 2.51 10.68
C LYS A 137 -8.72 3.98 10.38
N ALA A 138 -8.32 4.46 9.21
CA ALA A 138 -8.56 5.84 8.79
C ALA A 138 -10.07 6.14 8.75
N PHE A 139 -10.89 5.18 8.33
CA PHE A 139 -12.36 5.32 8.37
C PHE A 139 -12.88 5.48 9.81
N TYR A 140 -12.45 4.64 10.75
CA TYR A 140 -12.89 4.76 12.15
C TYR A 140 -12.36 6.03 12.83
N GLU A 141 -11.17 6.50 12.49
CA GLU A 141 -10.64 7.80 12.93
C GLU A 141 -11.48 8.95 12.40
N PHE A 142 -11.88 8.91 11.14
CA PHE A 142 -12.77 9.91 10.52
C PHE A 142 -14.16 9.93 11.20
N VAL A 143 -14.78 8.76 11.41
CA VAL A 143 -16.07 8.67 12.10
C VAL A 143 -15.98 9.24 13.51
N ALA A 144 -14.93 8.89 14.27
CA ALA A 144 -14.70 9.42 15.63
C ALA A 144 -14.54 10.94 15.64
N ALA A 145 -13.75 11.50 14.74
CA ALA A 145 -13.54 12.95 14.63
C ALA A 145 -14.86 13.68 14.32
N ARG A 146 -15.67 13.12 13.43
CA ARG A 146 -17.00 13.64 13.09
C ARG A 146 -17.99 13.58 14.27
N GLU A 147 -18.02 12.47 15.01
CA GLU A 147 -18.84 12.37 16.24
C GLU A 147 -18.39 13.40 17.29
N ALA A 148 -17.06 13.63 17.43
CA ALA A 148 -16.51 14.62 18.33
C ALA A 148 -16.94 16.05 17.95
N VAL A 149 -16.93 16.40 16.65
CA VAL A 149 -17.47 17.68 16.16
C VAL A 149 -18.95 17.80 16.50
N ALA A 150 -19.76 16.76 16.23
CA ALA A 150 -21.19 16.78 16.50
C ALA A 150 -21.49 16.96 18.00
N VAL A 151 -20.72 16.32 18.88
CA VAL A 151 -20.83 16.53 20.35
C VAL A 151 -20.48 17.98 20.71
N SER A 152 -19.37 18.51 20.19
CA SER A 152 -18.92 19.86 20.52
C SER A 152 -19.87 20.93 20.02
N VAL A 153 -20.46 20.78 18.82
CA VAL A 153 -21.50 21.67 18.30
C VAL A 153 -22.72 21.69 19.24
N ARG A 154 -23.21 20.49 19.63
CA ARG A 154 -24.33 20.39 20.58
C ARG A 154 -24.03 21.10 21.91
N GLN A 155 -22.80 20.95 22.44
CA GLN A 155 -22.38 21.64 23.68
C GLN A 155 -22.33 23.16 23.50
N ALA A 156 -21.84 23.66 22.37
CA ALA A 156 -21.81 25.07 22.06
C ALA A 156 -23.24 25.65 21.92
N ASP A 157 -24.15 24.94 21.24
CA ASP A 157 -25.55 25.36 21.09
C ASP A 157 -26.28 25.42 22.45
N LEU A 158 -26.06 24.44 23.32
CA LEU A 158 -26.59 24.44 24.69
C LEU A 158 -26.00 25.56 25.56
N ALA A 159 -24.72 25.88 25.39
CA ALA A 159 -24.11 27.00 26.07
C ALA A 159 -24.67 28.35 25.58
N ALA A 160 -24.85 28.50 24.29
CA ALA A 160 -25.46 29.71 23.70
C ALA A 160 -26.92 29.93 24.19
N ALA A 161 -27.72 28.85 24.23
CA ALA A 161 -29.07 28.92 24.76
C ALA A 161 -29.10 29.31 26.25
N PHE A 162 -28.16 28.79 27.02
CA PHE A 162 -28.03 29.14 28.45
C PHE A 162 -27.57 30.57 28.66
N THR A 163 -26.58 31.04 27.89
CA THR A 163 -26.13 32.44 27.93
C THR A 163 -27.26 33.40 27.62
N LYS A 164 -28.11 33.07 26.64
CA LYS A 164 -29.29 33.87 26.28
C LYS A 164 -30.27 33.95 27.44
N SER A 165 -30.61 32.83 28.08
CA SER A 165 -31.49 32.79 29.24
C SER A 165 -30.95 33.59 30.43
N LEU A 166 -29.63 33.55 30.66
CA LEU A 166 -28.99 34.38 31.67
C LEU A 166 -29.05 35.86 31.36
N ALA A 167 -28.87 36.26 30.07
CA ALA A 167 -28.98 37.66 29.65
C ALA A 167 -30.38 38.20 29.93
N GLU A 168 -31.42 37.45 29.57
CA GLU A 168 -32.82 37.79 29.89
C GLU A 168 -33.07 37.96 31.40
N GLY A 169 -32.45 37.09 32.22
CA GLY A 169 -32.52 37.16 33.68
C GLY A 169 -31.77 38.37 34.29
N VAL A 170 -30.65 38.76 33.67
CA VAL A 170 -29.90 39.97 34.09
C VAL A 170 -30.70 41.23 33.74
N ASP A 171 -31.28 41.33 32.54
CA ASP A 171 -32.12 42.45 32.11
C ASP A 171 -33.36 42.60 33.01
N ALA A 172 -33.93 41.48 33.45
CA ALA A 172 -35.03 41.47 34.43
C ALA A 172 -34.59 41.71 35.89
N GLY A 173 -33.31 41.88 36.16
CA GLY A 173 -32.79 42.18 37.49
C GLY A 173 -32.68 40.94 38.46
N PHE A 174 -32.91 39.73 37.96
CA PHE A 174 -32.91 38.49 38.76
C PHE A 174 -31.60 37.72 38.76
N ARG A 175 -30.62 38.13 37.90
CA ARG A 175 -29.34 37.41 37.75
C ARG A 175 -28.13 38.37 37.77
N SER A 176 -26.98 37.83 38.10
CA SER A 176 -25.73 38.58 38.19
C SER A 176 -25.14 38.86 36.81
N LYS A 177 -24.59 40.07 36.60
CA LYS A 177 -23.81 40.41 35.41
C LYS A 177 -22.52 39.57 35.33
N LEU A 178 -21.95 39.16 36.46
CA LEU A 178 -20.75 38.31 36.52
C LEU A 178 -21.06 36.90 35.95
N ASP A 179 -22.21 36.33 36.34
CA ASP A 179 -22.68 35.03 35.83
C ASP A 179 -22.83 35.06 34.31
N LEU A 180 -23.38 36.16 33.77
CA LEU A 180 -23.48 36.36 32.32
C LEU A 180 -22.13 36.45 31.61
N GLN A 181 -21.16 37.15 32.23
CA GLN A 181 -19.81 37.25 31.65
C GLN A 181 -19.14 35.89 31.59
N GLU A 182 -19.29 35.09 32.63
CA GLU A 182 -18.72 33.73 32.67
C GLU A 182 -19.38 32.80 31.68
N ALA A 183 -20.70 32.87 31.52
CA ALA A 183 -21.42 32.11 30.48
C ALA A 183 -20.93 32.46 29.08
N LYS A 184 -20.73 33.77 28.78
CA LYS A 184 -20.17 34.20 27.49
C LYS A 184 -18.75 33.71 27.25
N LEU A 185 -17.91 33.65 28.30
CA LEU A 185 -16.56 33.09 28.19
C LEU A 185 -16.60 31.59 27.90
N SER A 186 -17.43 30.85 28.60
CA SER A 186 -17.64 29.41 28.37
C SER A 186 -18.15 29.14 26.95
N GLU A 187 -19.15 29.88 26.46
CA GLU A 187 -19.68 29.81 25.11
C GLU A 187 -18.57 30.03 24.06
N SER A 188 -17.80 31.12 24.23
CA SER A 188 -16.68 31.45 23.32
C SER A 188 -15.63 30.34 23.27
N THR A 189 -15.31 29.76 24.44
CA THR A 189 -14.36 28.64 24.55
C THR A 189 -14.86 27.40 23.82
N LEU A 190 -16.17 27.08 23.93
CA LEU A 190 -16.77 25.96 23.23
C LEU A 190 -16.78 26.18 21.71
N HIS A 191 -17.06 27.38 21.24
CA HIS A 191 -16.98 27.71 19.81
C HIS A 191 -15.54 27.58 19.28
N ALA A 192 -14.53 28.00 20.04
CA ALA A 192 -13.13 27.79 19.65
C ALA A 192 -12.80 26.27 19.58
N LYS A 193 -13.32 25.47 20.52
CA LYS A 193 -13.16 24.01 20.52
C LYS A 193 -13.78 23.36 19.27
N VAL A 194 -14.98 23.81 18.83
CA VAL A 194 -15.61 23.36 17.57
C VAL A 194 -14.67 23.62 16.40
N GLY A 195 -14.04 24.80 16.31
CA GLY A 195 -13.08 25.12 15.26
C GLY A 195 -11.89 24.17 15.23
N ALA A 196 -11.30 23.89 16.39
CA ALA A 196 -10.18 22.95 16.53
C ALA A 196 -10.56 21.52 16.11
N LEU A 197 -11.73 21.03 16.54
CA LEU A 197 -12.21 19.69 16.18
C LEU A 197 -12.57 19.55 14.71
N ARG A 198 -13.08 20.59 14.06
CA ARG A 198 -13.27 20.60 12.58
C ARG A 198 -11.94 20.49 11.85
N GLY A 199 -10.86 21.07 12.37
CA GLY A 199 -9.51 20.86 11.85
C GLY A 199 -9.09 19.39 11.90
N LEU A 200 -9.30 18.72 13.03
CA LEU A 200 -9.02 17.29 13.18
C LEU A 200 -9.89 16.39 12.28
N GLU A 201 -11.17 16.75 12.10
CA GLU A 201 -12.06 16.05 11.17
C GLU A 201 -11.54 16.16 9.73
N MET A 202 -11.09 17.35 9.34
CA MET A 202 -10.49 17.59 8.01
C MET A 202 -9.22 16.77 7.80
N GLU A 203 -8.35 16.70 8.81
CA GLU A 203 -7.14 15.87 8.76
C GLU A 203 -7.48 14.38 8.64
N ALA A 204 -8.45 13.88 9.40
CA ALA A 204 -8.88 12.49 9.34
C ALA A 204 -9.53 12.17 7.97
N SER A 205 -10.34 13.10 7.44
CA SER A 205 -10.91 13.01 6.09
C SER A 205 -9.81 12.94 5.01
N ALA A 206 -8.78 13.79 5.11
CA ALA A 206 -7.66 13.78 4.18
C ALA A 206 -6.87 12.46 4.20
N ARG A 207 -6.60 11.90 5.40
CA ARG A 207 -5.95 10.58 5.54
C ARG A 207 -6.78 9.45 4.94
N LEU A 208 -8.09 9.46 5.14
CA LEU A 208 -8.99 8.51 4.48
C LEU A 208 -8.93 8.67 2.96
N GLY A 209 -9.00 9.91 2.44
CA GLY A 209 -8.88 10.21 1.02
C GLY A 209 -7.57 9.70 0.40
N GLU A 210 -6.46 9.83 1.12
CA GLU A 210 -5.16 9.29 0.69
C GLU A 210 -5.20 7.76 0.55
N CYS A 211 -5.74 7.04 1.54
CA CYS A 211 -5.93 5.59 1.44
C CYS A 211 -6.80 5.20 0.24
N LEU A 212 -7.84 5.98 -0.05
CA LEU A 212 -8.75 5.77 -1.19
C LEU A 212 -8.13 6.15 -2.55
N GLY A 213 -6.98 6.83 -2.56
CA GLY A 213 -6.35 7.36 -3.78
C GLY A 213 -7.09 8.57 -4.36
N LEU A 214 -7.88 9.27 -3.55
CA LEU A 214 -8.65 10.47 -3.91
C LEU A 214 -7.89 11.76 -3.56
N LYS A 215 -8.31 12.86 -4.14
CA LYS A 215 -7.78 14.16 -3.78
C LYS A 215 -8.33 14.63 -2.42
N ALA A 216 -7.60 15.52 -1.75
CA ALA A 216 -7.93 16.01 -0.41
C ALA A 216 -9.20 16.89 -0.37
N ASP A 217 -9.76 17.31 -1.50
CA ASP A 217 -10.96 18.14 -1.63
C ASP A 217 -12.28 17.35 -1.69
N VAL A 218 -12.21 16.02 -1.66
CA VAL A 218 -13.40 15.17 -1.68
C VAL A 218 -14.04 15.13 -0.31
N ALA A 219 -15.32 15.52 -0.22
CA ALA A 219 -16.09 15.42 1.01
C ALA A 219 -16.66 14.01 1.21
N PHE A 220 -16.49 13.47 2.41
CA PHE A 220 -17.01 12.16 2.79
C PHE A 220 -18.17 12.30 3.79
N ASP A 221 -19.09 11.36 3.72
CA ASP A 221 -20.14 11.14 4.72
C ASP A 221 -20.04 9.69 5.21
N ALA A 222 -19.94 9.50 6.52
CA ALA A 222 -19.96 8.18 7.10
C ALA A 222 -21.42 7.70 7.26
N ASN A 223 -21.71 6.55 6.67
CA ASN A 223 -23.04 5.92 6.83
C ASN A 223 -23.12 5.01 8.07
N GLU A 224 -22.06 4.97 8.86
CA GLU A 224 -21.92 4.17 10.08
C GLU A 224 -21.52 5.06 11.24
N SER A 225 -21.99 4.70 12.44
CA SER A 225 -21.54 5.26 13.71
C SER A 225 -20.69 4.23 14.45
N LEU A 226 -19.89 4.68 15.43
CA LEU A 226 -19.07 3.79 16.28
C LEU A 226 -19.94 3.04 17.31
N THR A 227 -20.93 2.27 16.82
CA THR A 227 -21.79 1.47 17.69
C THR A 227 -21.10 0.17 18.07
N LEU A 228 -20.91 -0.07 19.38
CA LEU A 228 -20.29 -1.29 19.89
C LEU A 228 -21.17 -2.51 19.59
N PRO A 229 -20.56 -3.65 19.21
CA PRO A 229 -21.30 -4.90 19.11
C PRO A 229 -21.74 -5.41 20.50
N SER A 230 -22.71 -6.30 20.56
CA SER A 230 -23.19 -6.90 21.81
C SER A 230 -22.14 -7.78 22.50
N ALA A 231 -21.21 -8.34 21.75
CA ALA A 231 -20.11 -9.17 22.26
C ALA A 231 -18.86 -9.04 21.39
N ILE A 232 -17.71 -9.32 22.00
CA ILE A 232 -16.45 -9.40 21.25
C ILE A 232 -16.47 -10.64 20.34
N PRO A 233 -15.87 -10.56 19.12
CA PRO A 233 -15.70 -11.74 18.29
C PRO A 233 -14.88 -12.82 19.01
N GLU A 234 -15.24 -14.08 18.81
CA GLU A 234 -14.49 -15.20 19.34
C GLU A 234 -13.07 -15.25 18.74
N ALA A 235 -12.12 -15.75 19.54
CA ALA A 235 -10.77 -15.97 19.05
C ALA A 235 -10.79 -16.99 17.89
N ARG A 236 -10.26 -16.61 16.76
CA ARG A 236 -10.17 -17.47 15.57
C ARG A 236 -8.72 -17.93 15.35
N PRO A 237 -8.51 -19.14 14.80
CA PRO A 237 -7.19 -19.54 14.36
C PRO A 237 -6.69 -18.58 13.25
N VAL A 238 -5.38 -18.50 13.16
CA VAL A 238 -4.73 -17.74 12.08
C VAL A 238 -5.17 -18.28 10.73
N ALA A 239 -5.74 -17.45 9.90
CA ALA A 239 -6.06 -17.81 8.53
C ALA A 239 -4.76 -17.90 7.68
N LYS A 240 -4.92 -18.25 6.41
CA LYS A 240 -3.81 -18.25 5.46
C LYS A 240 -3.34 -16.82 5.23
N ARG A 241 -2.16 -16.46 5.78
CA ARG A 241 -1.59 -15.12 5.71
C ARG A 241 -0.59 -15.03 4.56
N ALA A 242 -0.65 -13.95 3.80
CA ALA A 242 0.25 -13.72 2.66
C ALA A 242 1.73 -13.63 3.10
N ASP A 243 2.01 -13.03 4.25
CA ASP A 243 3.38 -12.91 4.78
C ASP A 243 4.00 -14.27 5.18
N LEU A 244 3.20 -15.20 5.73
CA LEU A 244 3.67 -16.56 6.03
C LEU A 244 3.93 -17.36 4.75
N GLU A 245 3.02 -17.28 3.78
CA GLU A 245 3.21 -17.92 2.47
C GLU A 245 4.42 -17.35 1.73
N LEU A 246 4.59 -16.03 1.80
CA LEU A 246 5.76 -15.35 1.24
C LEU A 246 7.06 -15.86 1.88
N ALA A 247 7.12 -16.01 3.20
CA ALA A 247 8.28 -16.53 3.89
C ALA A 247 8.59 -17.97 3.49
N GLU A 248 7.57 -18.82 3.31
CA GLU A 248 7.72 -20.20 2.83
C GLU A 248 8.19 -20.26 1.37
N LEU A 249 7.67 -19.40 0.49
CA LEU A 249 8.15 -19.33 -0.90
C LEU A 249 9.58 -18.81 -1.00
N LEU A 250 9.94 -17.81 -0.18
CA LEU A 250 11.32 -17.33 -0.09
C LEU A 250 12.29 -18.43 0.36
N LEU A 251 11.87 -19.29 1.28
CA LEU A 251 12.68 -20.44 1.69
C LEU A 251 12.87 -21.42 0.52
N ARG A 252 11.81 -21.78 -0.22
CA ARG A 252 11.89 -22.65 -1.41
C ARG A 252 12.76 -22.04 -2.52
N SER A 253 12.62 -20.73 -2.76
CA SER A 253 13.49 -19.99 -3.67
C SER A 253 14.95 -20.06 -3.23
N GLY A 254 15.21 -19.96 -1.92
CA GLY A 254 16.53 -20.15 -1.33
C GLY A 254 17.10 -21.55 -1.56
N GLU A 255 16.31 -22.61 -1.43
CA GLU A 255 16.67 -24.01 -1.71
C GLU A 255 17.04 -24.20 -3.20
N THR A 256 16.22 -23.64 -4.09
CA THR A 256 16.49 -23.65 -5.55
C THR A 256 17.78 -22.88 -5.85
N SER A 257 18.03 -21.75 -5.17
CA SER A 257 19.28 -20.97 -5.31
C SER A 257 20.52 -21.74 -4.87
N VAL A 258 20.43 -22.55 -3.81
CA VAL A 258 21.51 -23.49 -3.43
C VAL A 258 21.76 -24.49 -4.55
N SER A 259 20.70 -25.08 -5.08
CA SER A 259 20.78 -26.05 -6.19
C SER A 259 21.41 -25.45 -7.44
N ILE A 260 21.05 -24.21 -7.79
CA ILE A 260 21.70 -23.47 -8.89
C ILE A 260 23.17 -23.25 -8.60
N SER A 261 23.54 -22.87 -7.37
CA SER A 261 24.94 -22.67 -6.99
C SER A 261 25.77 -23.95 -7.11
N HIS A 262 25.19 -25.11 -6.77
CA HIS A 262 25.83 -26.42 -7.00
C HIS A 262 25.96 -26.72 -8.49
N ALA A 263 24.92 -26.49 -9.29
CA ALA A 263 24.94 -26.72 -10.73
C ALA A 263 25.94 -25.80 -11.46
N SER A 264 26.08 -24.56 -11.00
CA SER A 264 27.00 -23.55 -11.57
C SER A 264 28.47 -23.75 -11.21
N ARG A 265 28.82 -24.82 -10.47
CA ARG A 265 30.24 -25.19 -10.24
C ARG A 265 30.94 -25.59 -11.53
N TRP A 266 30.18 -26.11 -12.48
CA TRP A 266 30.65 -26.39 -13.83
C TRP A 266 30.14 -25.28 -14.74
N GLU A 267 31.09 -24.54 -15.34
CA GLU A 267 30.77 -23.52 -16.32
C GLU A 267 30.31 -24.14 -17.63
N ASP A 268 29.71 -23.32 -18.50
CA ASP A 268 29.16 -23.78 -19.75
C ASP A 268 30.26 -24.13 -20.73
N VAL A 269 30.09 -25.22 -21.47
CA VAL A 269 31.01 -25.63 -22.54
C VAL A 269 30.63 -24.90 -23.83
N GLY A 270 31.61 -24.26 -24.46
CA GLY A 270 31.47 -23.66 -25.79
C GLY A 270 31.74 -24.68 -26.90
N VAL A 271 30.81 -24.73 -27.86
CA VAL A 271 31.01 -25.47 -29.12
C VAL A 271 30.85 -24.48 -30.26
N GLY A 272 31.82 -24.35 -31.10
CA GLY A 272 31.83 -23.38 -32.21
C GLY A 272 32.25 -24.01 -33.52
N LEU A 273 31.80 -23.36 -34.59
CA LEU A 273 32.27 -23.60 -35.94
C LEU A 273 33.03 -22.36 -36.42
N PHE A 274 34.17 -22.56 -37.09
CA PHE A 274 34.92 -21.44 -37.60
C PHE A 274 35.45 -21.74 -39.01
N ILE A 275 35.71 -20.66 -39.75
CA ILE A 275 36.44 -20.65 -40.98
C ILE A 275 37.64 -19.72 -40.82
N GLU A 276 38.78 -20.11 -41.32
CA GLU A 276 40.03 -19.38 -41.23
C GLU A 276 40.67 -19.30 -42.59
N GLY A 277 41.12 -18.09 -42.95
CA GLY A 277 41.95 -17.86 -44.12
C GLY A 277 43.31 -17.39 -43.64
N GLU A 278 44.35 -18.10 -44.02
CA GLU A 278 45.76 -17.77 -43.70
C GLU A 278 46.53 -17.49 -44.98
N ARG A 279 47.40 -16.52 -44.89
CA ARG A 279 48.44 -16.26 -45.88
C ARG A 279 49.79 -16.38 -45.20
N PHE A 280 50.57 -17.34 -45.66
CA PHE A 280 51.95 -17.50 -45.20
C PHE A 280 52.92 -17.55 -46.39
N ARG A 281 54.16 -17.22 -46.15
CA ARG A 281 55.21 -17.31 -47.10
C ARG A 281 55.92 -18.67 -46.98
N ASP A 282 55.84 -19.49 -48.00
CA ASP A 282 56.62 -20.73 -48.08
C ASP A 282 57.71 -20.59 -49.13
N GLU A 283 58.97 -20.88 -48.78
CA GLU A 283 60.10 -20.87 -49.71
C GLU A 283 60.32 -22.31 -50.23
N PRO A 284 60.32 -22.53 -51.55
CA PRO A 284 60.53 -21.55 -52.69
C PRO A 284 59.24 -21.10 -53.38
N THR A 285 58.06 -21.50 -52.97
CA THR A 285 56.79 -21.32 -53.71
C THR A 285 56.18 -19.92 -53.56
N GLY A 286 56.56 -19.12 -52.55
CA GLY A 286 56.11 -17.75 -52.39
C GLY A 286 54.95 -17.64 -51.36
N ILE A 287 53.97 -16.72 -51.57
CA ILE A 287 52.85 -16.51 -50.70
C ILE A 287 51.67 -17.43 -51.10
N GLU A 288 51.28 -18.37 -50.25
CA GLU A 288 50.21 -19.27 -50.50
C GLU A 288 49.01 -18.94 -49.59
N PRO A 289 47.78 -18.76 -50.15
CA PRO A 289 46.59 -18.63 -49.38
C PRO A 289 46.06 -20.03 -49.03
N GLU A 290 45.81 -20.27 -47.74
CA GLU A 290 45.16 -21.47 -47.27
C GLU A 290 43.82 -21.15 -46.63
N ALA A 291 42.81 -21.99 -46.79
CA ALA A 291 41.51 -21.89 -46.14
C ALA A 291 41.21 -23.15 -45.34
N LEU A 292 40.86 -22.95 -44.09
CA LEU A 292 40.57 -24.01 -43.15
C LEU A 292 39.15 -23.83 -42.56
N ALA A 293 38.41 -24.91 -42.37
CA ALA A 293 37.18 -24.92 -41.59
C ALA A 293 37.32 -25.93 -40.45
N GLY A 294 36.86 -25.54 -39.27
CA GLY A 294 37.05 -26.37 -38.10
C GLY A 294 35.97 -26.23 -37.03
N VAL A 295 36.09 -27.11 -36.04
CA VAL A 295 35.22 -27.09 -34.84
C VAL A 295 36.08 -26.69 -33.65
N LYS A 296 35.55 -25.71 -32.87
CA LYS A 296 36.21 -25.19 -31.67
C LYS A 296 35.47 -25.71 -30.43
N PHE A 297 36.20 -26.21 -29.46
CA PHE A 297 35.68 -26.57 -28.15
C PHE A 297 36.33 -25.68 -27.09
N GLN A 298 35.51 -25.09 -26.23
CA GLN A 298 35.97 -24.27 -25.10
C GLN A 298 35.44 -24.91 -23.83
N ILE A 299 36.34 -25.53 -23.05
CA ILE A 299 35.98 -26.25 -21.82
C ILE A 299 36.63 -25.54 -20.64
N PRO A 300 35.88 -24.80 -19.80
CA PRO A 300 36.46 -24.21 -18.61
C PRO A 300 36.76 -25.27 -17.57
N LEU A 301 37.95 -25.21 -16.96
CA LEU A 301 38.41 -26.14 -15.95
C LEU A 301 38.40 -25.46 -14.57
N PRO A 302 37.56 -25.88 -13.61
CA PRO A 302 37.45 -25.26 -12.29
C PRO A 302 38.63 -25.65 -11.36
N LEU A 303 39.86 -25.29 -11.75
CA LEU A 303 41.06 -25.70 -11.02
C LEU A 303 41.28 -24.92 -9.72
N TRP A 304 41.03 -23.61 -9.75
CA TRP A 304 41.23 -22.72 -8.59
C TRP A 304 39.94 -22.29 -7.89
N GLN A 305 38.88 -22.10 -8.66
CA GLN A 305 37.56 -21.74 -8.13
C GLN A 305 36.55 -22.86 -8.39
N ASN A 306 36.36 -23.68 -7.40
CA ASN A 306 35.40 -24.80 -7.44
C ASN A 306 33.99 -24.42 -7.01
N GLY A 307 33.70 -23.12 -6.85
CA GLY A 307 32.39 -22.60 -6.45
C GLY A 307 31.96 -22.87 -4.99
N SER A 308 32.84 -23.45 -4.16
CA SER A 308 32.51 -23.82 -2.77
C SER A 308 32.08 -22.63 -1.92
N GLY A 309 32.71 -21.46 -2.11
CA GLY A 309 32.34 -20.24 -1.40
C GLY A 309 30.92 -19.76 -1.73
N LYS A 310 30.54 -19.77 -3.03
CA LYS A 310 29.16 -19.44 -3.44
C LYS A 310 28.13 -20.41 -2.88
N VAL A 311 28.45 -21.70 -2.86
CA VAL A 311 27.58 -22.71 -2.28
C VAL A 311 27.40 -22.48 -0.78
N ALA A 312 28.49 -22.23 -0.04
CA ALA A 312 28.43 -21.93 1.39
C ALA A 312 27.61 -20.65 1.67
N GLU A 313 27.77 -19.60 0.87
CA GLU A 313 26.96 -18.38 0.95
C GLU A 313 25.46 -18.68 0.77
N LYS A 314 25.08 -19.45 -0.27
CA LYS A 314 23.68 -19.78 -0.54
C LYS A 314 23.05 -20.68 0.51
N ILE A 315 23.85 -21.63 1.07
CA ILE A 315 23.41 -22.44 2.23
C ILE A 315 23.12 -21.55 3.42
N ALA A 316 24.04 -20.66 3.81
CA ALA A 316 23.84 -19.73 4.90
C ALA A 316 22.62 -18.79 4.65
N SER A 317 22.40 -18.36 3.42
CA SER A 317 21.22 -17.57 3.03
C SER A 317 19.93 -18.38 3.21
N ARG A 318 19.88 -19.62 2.76
CA ARG A 318 18.73 -20.53 2.98
C ARG A 318 18.47 -20.73 4.47
N ASP A 319 19.50 -21.01 5.28
CA ASP A 319 19.36 -21.21 6.72
C ASP A 319 18.83 -19.96 7.43
N ARG A 320 19.30 -18.78 7.00
CA ARG A 320 18.74 -17.49 7.46
C ARG A 320 17.26 -17.35 7.10
N LEU A 321 16.85 -17.74 5.89
CA LEU A 321 15.44 -17.69 5.46
C LEU A 321 14.59 -18.68 6.28
N ASN A 322 15.09 -19.87 6.58
CA ASN A 322 14.42 -20.83 7.43
C ASN A 322 14.20 -20.28 8.85
N ALA A 323 15.25 -19.78 9.48
CA ALA A 323 15.15 -19.16 10.80
C ALA A 323 14.17 -17.97 10.82
N ARG A 324 14.15 -17.18 9.75
CA ARG A 324 13.19 -16.08 9.60
C ARG A 324 11.74 -16.58 9.47
N CYS A 325 11.51 -17.66 8.74
CA CYS A 325 10.17 -18.27 8.61
C CYS A 325 9.68 -18.80 9.97
N GLU A 326 10.52 -19.49 10.74
CA GLU A 326 10.19 -19.96 12.09
C GLU A 326 9.91 -18.80 13.05
N SER A 327 10.75 -17.77 13.04
CA SER A 327 10.55 -16.54 13.82
C SER A 327 9.22 -15.88 13.48
N LEU A 328 8.89 -15.77 12.19
CA LEU A 328 7.63 -15.16 11.75
C LEU A 328 6.42 -15.97 12.23
N ARG A 329 6.45 -17.29 12.13
CA ARG A 329 5.38 -18.17 12.66
C ARG A 329 5.14 -17.93 14.15
N PHE A 330 6.22 -17.87 14.93
CA PHE A 330 6.15 -17.58 16.35
C PHE A 330 5.56 -16.20 16.63
N HIS A 331 6.02 -15.17 15.92
CA HIS A 331 5.51 -13.81 16.08
C HIS A 331 4.03 -13.68 15.70
N VAL A 332 3.60 -14.31 14.63
CA VAL A 332 2.21 -14.27 14.17
C VAL A 332 1.27 -14.89 15.21
N GLN A 333 1.62 -16.06 15.77
CA GLN A 333 0.82 -16.70 16.81
C GLN A 333 0.64 -15.80 18.04
N ASN A 334 1.77 -15.22 18.51
CA ASN A 334 1.74 -14.31 19.65
C ASN A 334 0.99 -13.01 19.35
N GLN A 335 1.16 -12.46 18.15
CA GLN A 335 0.49 -11.23 17.72
C GLN A 335 -1.03 -11.38 17.72
N VAL A 336 -1.56 -12.46 17.16
CA VAL A 336 -3.02 -12.70 17.12
C VAL A 336 -3.58 -12.81 18.53
N LEU A 337 -2.93 -13.56 19.41
CA LEU A 337 -3.35 -13.71 20.80
C LEU A 337 -3.33 -12.36 21.55
N LEU A 338 -2.24 -11.61 21.41
CA LEU A 338 -2.08 -10.30 22.05
C LEU A 338 -3.13 -9.31 21.56
N LYS A 339 -3.33 -9.20 20.23
CA LYS A 339 -4.31 -8.28 19.64
C LYS A 339 -5.74 -8.62 20.07
N HIS A 340 -6.09 -9.90 20.19
CA HIS A 340 -7.40 -10.30 20.72
C HIS A 340 -7.59 -9.93 22.20
N ARG A 341 -6.54 -10.08 23.02
CA ARG A 341 -6.59 -9.63 24.44
C ARG A 341 -6.75 -8.12 24.55
N ILE A 342 -6.03 -7.36 23.72
CA ILE A 342 -6.17 -5.91 23.65
C ILE A 342 -7.59 -5.52 23.23
N LEU A 343 -8.15 -6.18 22.22
CA LEU A 343 -9.53 -5.96 21.76
C LEU A 343 -10.53 -6.17 22.91
N ALA A 344 -10.40 -7.27 23.66
CA ALA A 344 -11.26 -7.56 24.81
C ALA A 344 -11.16 -6.49 25.92
N LEU A 345 -9.94 -5.98 26.17
CA LEU A 345 -9.73 -4.91 27.13
C LEU A 345 -10.40 -3.60 26.67
N ARG A 346 -10.22 -3.23 25.38
CA ARG A 346 -10.82 -2.00 24.80
C ARG A 346 -12.33 -2.08 24.74
N PHE A 347 -12.88 -3.25 24.46
CA PHE A 347 -14.34 -3.48 24.52
C PHE A 347 -14.91 -3.21 25.91
N ARG A 348 -14.30 -3.79 26.95
CA ARG A 348 -14.73 -3.58 28.34
C ARG A 348 -14.67 -2.09 28.73
N SER A 349 -13.59 -1.40 28.36
CA SER A 349 -13.43 0.02 28.63
C SER A 349 -14.53 0.84 27.95
N ALA A 350 -14.80 0.58 26.67
CA ALA A 350 -15.80 1.32 25.89
C ALA A 350 -17.24 1.06 26.42
N THR A 351 -17.58 -0.19 26.76
CA THR A 351 -18.88 -0.53 27.36
C THR A 351 -19.08 0.17 28.71
N GLN A 352 -18.02 0.23 29.54
CA GLN A 352 -18.11 0.89 30.83
C GLN A 352 -18.39 2.40 30.72
N TYR A 353 -17.83 3.09 29.72
CA TYR A 353 -18.12 4.51 29.47
C TYR A 353 -19.55 4.72 28.98
N GLY A 354 -20.01 3.94 28.00
CA GLY A 354 -21.32 4.13 27.37
C GLY A 354 -22.49 3.84 28.29
N ASP A 355 -22.48 2.71 28.96
CA ASP A 355 -23.65 2.24 29.71
C ASP A 355 -23.82 2.90 31.11
N ASN A 356 -22.72 3.13 31.82
CA ASN A 356 -22.76 3.58 33.19
C ASN A 356 -22.38 5.06 33.36
N VAL A 357 -21.18 5.41 32.93
CA VAL A 357 -20.59 6.72 33.25
C VAL A 357 -21.31 7.86 32.53
N LEU A 358 -21.64 7.66 31.24
CA LEU A 358 -22.34 8.69 30.46
C LEU A 358 -23.77 8.92 30.93
N SER A 359 -24.49 7.88 31.33
CA SER A 359 -25.87 8.01 31.87
C SER A 359 -25.87 8.76 33.21
N MET A 360 -24.92 8.43 34.10
CA MET A 360 -24.77 9.16 35.39
C MET A 360 -24.39 10.64 35.16
N ALA A 361 -23.51 10.95 34.21
CA ALA A 361 -23.14 12.32 33.90
C ALA A 361 -24.32 13.14 33.35
N ARG A 362 -25.16 12.52 32.50
CA ARG A 362 -26.38 13.16 31.97
C ARG A 362 -27.43 13.40 33.07
N GLU A 363 -27.55 12.51 34.01
CA GLU A 363 -28.43 12.71 35.16
C GLU A 363 -27.91 13.84 36.02
N HIS A 364 -26.61 13.80 36.37
CA HIS A 364 -26.00 14.83 37.22
C HIS A 364 -26.17 16.26 36.67
N ILE A 365 -25.98 16.47 35.35
CA ILE A 365 -26.18 17.81 34.77
C ILE A 365 -27.67 18.21 34.86
N ARG A 366 -28.62 17.31 34.62
CA ARG A 366 -30.05 17.57 34.70
C ARG A 366 -30.46 18.00 36.09
N GLU A 367 -29.99 17.29 37.11
CA GLU A 367 -30.22 17.63 38.53
C GLU A 367 -29.57 18.96 38.90
N SER A 368 -28.36 19.22 38.46
CA SER A 368 -27.62 20.49 38.70
C SER A 368 -28.36 21.68 38.08
N GLU A 369 -28.86 21.56 36.85
CA GLU A 369 -29.63 22.64 36.19
C GLU A 369 -30.94 22.90 36.91
N ALA A 370 -31.63 21.86 37.37
CA ALA A 370 -32.86 22.00 38.18
C ALA A 370 -32.60 22.63 39.54
N ALA A 371 -31.54 22.26 40.24
CA ALA A 371 -31.15 22.85 41.51
C ALA A 371 -30.73 24.33 41.35
N TYR A 372 -30.02 24.69 40.27
CA TYR A 372 -29.71 26.09 39.97
C TYR A 372 -30.96 26.91 39.69
N ALA A 373 -31.95 26.36 38.97
CA ALA A 373 -33.20 27.05 38.70
C ALA A 373 -33.97 27.34 40.00
N ARG A 374 -33.87 26.48 41.00
CA ARG A 374 -34.45 26.68 42.36
C ARG A 374 -33.60 27.60 43.27
N GLY A 375 -32.39 27.97 42.83
CA GLY A 375 -31.51 28.79 43.65
C GLY A 375 -30.76 28.03 44.76
N GLU A 376 -30.69 26.70 44.69
CA GLU A 376 -30.05 25.82 45.69
C GLU A 376 -28.54 25.71 45.48
N ILE A 377 -28.03 25.94 44.31
CA ILE A 377 -26.61 25.90 43.98
C ILE A 377 -26.21 27.12 43.14
N ASP A 378 -24.91 27.39 43.13
CA ASP A 378 -24.30 28.46 42.31
C ASP A 378 -24.16 28.04 40.82
N ILE A 379 -23.96 29.03 39.96
CA ILE A 379 -23.79 28.79 38.54
C ILE A 379 -22.50 28.03 38.24
N GLN A 380 -21.47 28.17 39.09
CA GLN A 380 -20.22 27.45 38.94
C GLN A 380 -20.39 25.93 39.04
N ALA A 381 -21.32 25.48 39.85
CA ALA A 381 -21.64 24.06 39.95
C ALA A 381 -22.22 23.53 38.63
N VAL A 382 -23.08 24.32 37.96
CA VAL A 382 -23.62 23.96 36.64
C VAL A 382 -22.53 23.91 35.57
N PHE A 383 -21.63 24.87 35.55
CA PHE A 383 -20.50 24.86 34.61
C PHE A 383 -19.59 23.65 34.80
N ARG A 384 -19.23 23.32 36.06
CA ARG A 384 -18.45 22.10 36.36
C ARG A 384 -19.18 20.82 35.93
N ALA A 385 -20.50 20.75 36.14
CA ALA A 385 -21.27 19.60 35.70
C ALA A 385 -21.31 19.46 34.17
N ARG A 386 -21.43 20.57 33.42
CA ARG A 386 -21.39 20.60 31.95
C ARG A 386 -20.01 20.22 31.41
N GLU A 387 -18.94 20.78 31.98
CA GLU A 387 -17.58 20.43 31.62
C GLU A 387 -17.33 18.94 31.83
N ARG A 388 -17.74 18.40 32.98
CA ARG A 388 -17.62 16.99 33.29
C ARG A 388 -18.40 16.07 32.31
N LEU A 389 -19.62 16.45 31.94
CA LEU A 389 -20.36 15.73 30.90
C LEU A 389 -19.60 15.76 29.57
N GLY A 390 -19.07 16.93 29.20
CA GLY A 390 -18.30 17.08 27.96
C GLY A 390 -17.04 16.20 27.94
N GLU A 391 -16.28 16.17 29.03
CA GLU A 391 -15.11 15.28 29.16
C GLU A 391 -15.50 13.80 28.99
N ILE A 392 -16.60 13.39 29.62
CA ILE A 392 -17.10 12.01 29.56
C ILE A 392 -17.60 11.65 28.16
N GLU A 393 -18.31 12.55 27.45
CA GLU A 393 -18.75 12.32 26.08
C GLU A 393 -17.53 12.14 25.13
N PHE A 394 -16.48 12.94 25.28
CA PHE A 394 -15.24 12.77 24.50
C PHE A 394 -14.50 11.48 24.87
N ALA A 395 -14.44 11.15 26.17
CA ALA A 395 -13.80 9.91 26.61
C ALA A 395 -14.54 8.66 26.09
N ASP A 396 -15.87 8.70 26.00
CA ASP A 396 -16.67 7.63 25.37
C ASP A 396 -16.34 7.47 23.87
N ILE A 397 -16.30 8.57 23.12
CA ILE A 397 -15.90 8.53 21.69
C ILE A 397 -14.48 7.94 21.54
N GLU A 398 -13.54 8.39 22.34
CA GLU A 398 -12.17 7.89 22.31
C GLU A 398 -12.07 6.41 22.69
N ALA A 399 -12.85 5.95 23.68
CA ALA A 399 -12.89 4.55 24.06
C ALA A 399 -13.48 3.66 22.96
N ARG A 400 -14.57 4.10 22.30
CA ARG A 400 -15.16 3.41 21.16
C ARG A 400 -14.21 3.40 19.95
N LYS A 401 -13.59 4.53 19.61
CA LYS A 401 -12.54 4.60 18.59
C LYS A 401 -11.42 3.60 18.88
N ALA A 402 -10.90 3.56 20.11
CA ALA A 402 -9.84 2.65 20.49
C ALA A 402 -10.24 1.17 20.35
N TYR A 403 -11.52 0.83 20.58
CA TYR A 403 -12.05 -0.51 20.29
C TYR A 403 -12.01 -0.82 18.79
N PHE A 404 -12.53 0.06 17.93
CA PHE A 404 -12.59 -0.19 16.49
C PHE A 404 -11.20 -0.21 15.84
N LEU A 405 -10.26 0.59 16.32
CA LEU A 405 -8.86 0.51 15.90
C LEU A 405 -8.23 -0.83 16.32
N ALA A 406 -8.49 -1.29 17.55
CA ALA A 406 -8.03 -2.60 18.01
C ALA A 406 -8.68 -3.75 17.23
N TYR A 407 -9.94 -3.59 16.84
CA TYR A 407 -10.65 -4.54 15.96
C TYR A 407 -9.99 -4.63 14.58
N ALA A 408 -9.71 -3.49 13.95
CA ALA A 408 -9.00 -3.46 12.67
C ALA A 408 -7.60 -4.10 12.77
N ASP A 409 -6.89 -3.83 13.87
CA ASP A 409 -5.58 -4.44 14.15
C ASP A 409 -5.67 -5.96 14.35
N TRP A 410 -6.68 -6.44 15.06
CA TRP A 410 -6.88 -7.86 15.28
C TRP A 410 -7.27 -8.58 13.98
N MET A 411 -8.19 -8.00 13.19
CA MET A 411 -8.51 -8.50 11.85
C MET A 411 -7.26 -8.56 10.96
N GLY A 412 -6.42 -7.51 11.01
CA GLY A 412 -5.15 -7.47 10.33
C GLY A 412 -4.18 -8.57 10.77
N ALA A 413 -4.19 -8.93 12.04
CA ALA A 413 -3.35 -10.00 12.57
C ALA A 413 -3.82 -11.41 12.20
N LEU A 414 -5.13 -11.60 12.02
CA LEU A 414 -5.70 -12.89 11.62
C LEU A 414 -5.30 -13.29 10.20
N GLY A 415 -5.14 -12.33 9.30
CA GLY A 415 -4.99 -12.63 7.87
C GLY A 415 -6.30 -13.13 7.25
N GLY A 416 -6.26 -13.49 5.98
CA GLY A 416 -7.40 -14.08 5.27
C GLY A 416 -7.96 -13.20 4.16
N SER A 417 -8.60 -13.81 3.17
CA SER A 417 -9.17 -13.17 1.99
C SER A 417 -10.52 -12.49 2.22
N ASN A 418 -11.05 -12.50 3.44
CA ASN A 418 -12.35 -11.92 3.77
C ASN A 418 -12.16 -10.53 4.40
N LEU A 419 -11.77 -9.57 3.56
CA LEU A 419 -11.82 -8.14 3.85
C LEU A 419 -13.09 -7.53 3.32
#